data_66b681b6e34cde6ad97aacb753ef47e5
#
_entry.id   66b681b6e34cde6ad97aacb753ef47e5
#
_cell.length_a   1.000
_cell.length_b   1.000
_cell.length_c   1.000
_cell.angle_alpha   90.00
_cell.angle_beta   90.00
_cell.angle_gamma   90.00
#
_symmetry.space_group_name_H-M   'P 1'
#
loop_
_entity.id
_entity.type
_entity.pdbx_description
1 polymer ?
#
loop_
_entity_poly.entity_id
_entity_poly.type
_entity_poly.pdbx_seq_one_letter_code
_entity_poly.pdbx_strand_id
1 'polypeptide(L)'
;MKGGKGEMTINGKRIGLYATAGVLIAFLIIACVGISSLSVPSLRFSWFPLPSPPVPNTGTLIIMLTDAPVNLTHLNVTIDSISAHREGNGNETWVDLTFVNNVSEVYFDLLALQDVAMNLSITAIPPGNYTMIRMHIKTANATYADGNTTDLDVPSEHVKVIIRFEIVNGGETTVLIDMQTDWVAVSHSKKLRPVLKATVLPTG
;
A
#
# COMPACT_ATOMS: atom_id res chain seq x y z
N MET A 1 28.75 -22.69 65.42
CA MET A 1 29.26 -21.40 64.88
C MET A 1 29.61 -21.57 63.42
N LYS A 2 28.78 -21.05 62.51
CA LYS A 2 29.10 -20.98 61.11
C LYS A 2 28.45 -19.67 60.56
N GLY A 3 29.30 -18.68 60.31
CA GLY A 3 28.89 -17.43 59.75
C GLY A 3 28.60 -17.60 58.27
N GLY A 4 27.36 -17.25 57.81
CA GLY A 4 26.99 -17.14 56.44
C GLY A 4 27.28 -15.75 55.93
N LYS A 5 28.18 -15.60 54.93
CA LYS A 5 28.36 -14.39 54.16
C LYS A 5 27.19 -14.26 53.22
N GLY A 6 26.34 -13.26 53.41
CA GLY A 6 25.34 -12.84 52.40
C GLY A 6 26.01 -12.04 51.30
N GLU A 7 26.09 -12.59 50.09
CA GLU A 7 26.42 -11.84 48.89
C GLU A 7 25.25 -10.94 48.51
N MET A 8 25.50 -9.65 48.49
CA MET A 8 24.56 -8.64 48.07
C MET A 8 24.66 -8.48 46.52
N THR A 9 23.78 -9.16 45.81
CA THR A 9 23.65 -9.00 44.35
C THR A 9 23.00 -7.66 44.05
N ILE A 10 23.76 -6.69 43.60
CA ILE A 10 23.25 -5.38 43.17
C ILE A 10 22.68 -5.53 41.78
N ASN A 11 21.37 -5.41 41.67
CA ASN A 11 20.63 -5.54 40.42
C ASN A 11 20.95 -4.36 39.47
N GLY A 12 21.61 -4.61 38.34
CA GLY A 12 22.14 -3.63 37.37
C GLY A 12 21.12 -2.62 36.81
N LYS A 13 19.81 -2.90 36.93
CA LYS A 13 18.75 -1.96 36.55
C LYS A 13 18.61 -0.75 37.46
N ARG A 14 19.05 -0.82 38.70
CA ARG A 14 18.96 0.30 39.65
C ARG A 14 20.12 1.29 39.53
N ILE A 15 21.24 0.86 38.99
CA ILE A 15 22.40 1.74 38.78
C ILE A 15 22.14 2.76 37.67
N GLY A 16 21.44 2.39 36.59
CA GLY A 16 21.10 3.30 35.51
C GLY A 16 20.15 4.43 35.95
N LEU A 17 19.25 4.14 36.88
CA LEU A 17 18.27 5.16 37.35
C LEU A 17 18.94 6.21 38.25
N TYR A 18 19.92 5.84 39.03
CA TYR A 18 20.65 6.79 39.90
C TYR A 18 21.65 7.66 39.12
N ALA A 19 22.21 7.15 38.00
CA ALA A 19 23.11 7.89 37.17
C ALA A 19 22.38 9.05 36.43
N THR A 20 21.15 8.80 35.93
CA THR A 20 20.33 9.85 35.27
C THR A 20 19.80 10.89 36.27
N ALA A 21 19.42 10.46 37.49
CA ALA A 21 19.00 11.39 38.55
C ALA A 21 20.14 12.27 39.06
N GLY A 22 21.36 11.72 39.15
CA GLY A 22 22.53 12.46 39.56
C GLY A 22 22.92 13.61 38.61
N VAL A 23 22.82 13.40 37.31
CA VAL A 23 23.11 14.42 36.31
C VAL A 23 22.08 15.56 36.36
N LEU A 24 20.80 15.27 36.57
CA LEU A 24 19.76 16.29 36.69
C LEU A 24 19.91 17.15 37.96
N ILE A 25 20.30 16.54 39.08
CA ILE A 25 20.54 17.24 40.35
C ILE A 25 21.77 18.16 40.23
N ALA A 26 22.84 17.72 39.56
CA ALA A 26 24.02 18.55 39.32
C ALA A 26 23.71 19.81 38.51
N PHE A 27 22.84 19.73 37.52
CA PHE A 27 22.37 20.90 36.76
C PHE A 27 21.52 21.87 37.60
N LEU A 28 20.76 21.37 38.54
CA LEU A 28 19.89 22.20 39.41
C LEU A 28 20.68 22.94 40.48
N ILE A 29 21.76 22.36 40.99
CA ILE A 29 22.65 23.01 42.01
C ILE A 29 23.47 24.13 41.37
N ILE A 30 23.90 23.99 40.12
CA ILE A 30 24.65 25.07 39.38
C ILE A 30 23.78 26.29 39.15
N ALA A 31 22.45 26.12 39.05
CA ALA A 31 21.50 27.23 38.85
C ALA A 31 21.25 28.06 40.14
N CYS A 32 21.56 27.53 41.35
CA CYS A 32 21.28 28.21 42.62
C CYS A 32 22.46 28.95 43.24
N VAL A 33 23.70 28.74 42.73
CA VAL A 33 24.86 29.50 43.22
C VAL A 33 25.04 30.70 42.25
N GLY A 34 24.53 31.84 42.67
CA GLY A 34 24.68 33.10 41.94
C GLY A 34 26.15 33.50 41.82
N ILE A 35 26.82 33.12 40.75
CA ILE A 35 28.14 33.60 40.37
C ILE A 35 27.93 34.78 39.42
N SER A 36 27.82 35.95 40.02
CA SER A 36 27.97 37.22 39.29
C SER A 36 29.39 37.26 38.69
N SER A 37 29.45 37.39 37.36
CA SER A 37 30.65 37.65 36.56
C SER A 37 31.52 36.46 36.13
N LEU A 38 30.93 35.42 35.59
CA LEU A 38 31.62 34.60 34.59
C LEU A 38 31.03 34.93 33.21
N SER A 39 31.84 35.60 32.37
CA SER A 39 31.57 35.72 30.94
C SER A 39 31.54 34.30 30.37
N VAL A 40 30.39 33.66 30.31
CA VAL A 40 30.22 32.42 29.56
C VAL A 40 30.48 32.74 28.11
N PRO A 41 31.54 32.20 27.47
CA PRO A 41 31.66 32.32 26.04
C PRO A 41 30.35 31.76 25.47
N SER A 42 29.68 32.57 24.65
CA SER A 42 28.46 32.16 23.98
C SER A 42 28.75 30.86 23.21
N LEU A 43 28.41 29.73 23.84
CA LEU A 43 28.35 28.46 23.14
C LEU A 43 27.31 28.65 22.03
N ARG A 44 27.80 29.02 20.84
CA ARG A 44 26.99 28.93 19.63
C ARG A 44 26.69 27.43 19.49
N PHE A 45 25.57 27.03 20.03
CA PHE A 45 24.96 25.75 19.64
C PHE A 45 24.67 25.90 18.13
N SER A 46 25.64 25.49 17.31
CA SER A 46 25.41 25.29 15.92
C SER A 46 24.32 24.20 15.86
N TRP A 47 23.11 24.60 15.56
CA TRP A 47 22.04 23.65 15.23
C TRP A 47 22.54 22.91 13.99
N PHE A 48 23.14 21.74 14.19
CA PHE A 48 23.29 20.80 13.11
C PHE A 48 21.87 20.45 12.68
N PRO A 49 21.42 20.82 11.48
CA PRO A 49 20.16 20.31 11.00
C PRO A 49 20.26 18.78 11.06
N LEU A 50 19.43 18.17 11.90
CA LEU A 50 19.30 16.72 11.87
C LEU A 50 19.03 16.34 10.42
N PRO A 51 19.76 15.37 9.85
CA PRO A 51 19.46 14.89 8.51
C PRO A 51 17.98 14.52 8.48
N SER A 52 17.22 15.19 7.61
CA SER A 52 15.82 14.85 7.39
C SER A 52 15.77 13.38 7.02
N PRO A 53 14.87 12.58 7.61
CA PRO A 53 14.70 11.20 7.17
C PRO A 53 14.50 11.22 5.64
N PRO A 54 15.09 10.28 4.90
CA PRO A 54 14.95 10.23 3.46
C PRO A 54 13.44 10.16 3.14
N VAL A 55 12.93 11.14 2.41
CA VAL A 55 11.56 11.12 1.92
C VAL A 55 11.47 9.94 0.95
N PRO A 56 10.56 8.99 1.17
CA PRO A 56 10.42 7.87 0.24
C PRO A 56 10.15 8.42 -1.16
N ASN A 57 10.98 8.04 -2.13
CA ASN A 57 10.83 8.45 -3.52
C ASN A 57 9.74 7.58 -4.18
N THR A 58 8.49 7.77 -3.75
CA THR A 58 7.31 7.06 -4.23
C THR A 58 6.13 8.00 -4.40
N GLY A 59 5.21 7.65 -5.30
CA GLY A 59 3.88 8.24 -5.37
C GLY A 59 2.84 7.14 -5.10
N THR A 60 1.59 7.52 -4.87
CA THR A 60 0.48 6.60 -4.60
C THR A 60 -0.29 6.31 -5.88
N LEU A 61 -0.44 5.04 -6.23
CA LEU A 61 -1.36 4.59 -7.27
C LEU A 61 -2.61 3.98 -6.63
N ILE A 62 -3.77 4.49 -7.01
CA ILE A 62 -5.08 3.97 -6.65
C ILE A 62 -5.69 3.31 -7.88
N ILE A 63 -6.05 2.04 -7.78
CA ILE A 63 -6.80 1.32 -8.79
C ILE A 63 -8.23 1.13 -8.31
N MET A 64 -9.17 1.65 -9.08
CA MET A 64 -10.60 1.46 -8.86
C MET A 64 -11.17 0.56 -9.95
N LEU A 65 -12.17 -0.25 -9.60
CA LEU A 65 -12.86 -1.16 -10.51
C LEU A 65 -14.35 -0.83 -10.52
N THR A 66 -14.94 -0.85 -11.71
CA THR A 66 -16.38 -0.75 -11.97
C THR A 66 -16.80 -1.73 -13.06
N ASP A 67 -18.08 -1.89 -13.28
CA ASP A 67 -18.65 -2.82 -14.28
C ASP A 67 -19.72 -2.17 -15.15
N ALA A 68 -19.97 -2.78 -16.32
CA ALA A 68 -21.09 -2.49 -17.20
C ALA A 68 -22.18 -3.58 -17.09
N PRO A 69 -23.47 -3.24 -17.30
CA PRO A 69 -24.57 -4.18 -17.12
C PRO A 69 -24.54 -5.35 -18.12
N VAL A 70 -24.89 -6.54 -17.63
CA VAL A 70 -24.97 -7.77 -18.42
C VAL A 70 -26.17 -8.62 -17.99
N ASN A 71 -26.65 -9.52 -18.85
CA ASN A 71 -27.80 -10.38 -18.60
C ASN A 71 -27.47 -11.61 -17.68
N LEU A 72 -26.91 -11.35 -16.52
CA LEU A 72 -26.65 -12.34 -15.46
C LEU A 72 -27.28 -11.85 -14.17
N THR A 73 -27.48 -12.75 -13.21
CA THR A 73 -27.90 -12.39 -11.85
C THR A 73 -26.70 -12.10 -10.97
N HIS A 74 -25.62 -12.85 -11.13
CA HIS A 74 -24.35 -12.64 -10.45
C HIS A 74 -23.19 -13.03 -11.36
N LEU A 75 -22.07 -12.31 -11.23
CA LEU A 75 -20.79 -12.68 -11.81
C LEU A 75 -19.70 -12.54 -10.74
N ASN A 76 -19.46 -13.61 -10.03
CA ASN A 76 -18.47 -13.66 -8.98
C ASN A 76 -17.07 -13.86 -9.56
N VAL A 77 -16.17 -12.99 -9.22
CA VAL A 77 -14.79 -12.98 -9.71
C VAL A 77 -13.81 -12.96 -8.53
N THR A 78 -12.74 -13.74 -8.64
CA THR A 78 -11.60 -13.67 -7.71
C THR A 78 -10.38 -13.21 -8.46
N ILE A 79 -9.75 -12.12 -7.98
CA ILE A 79 -8.47 -11.61 -8.47
C ILE A 79 -7.41 -11.86 -7.41
N ASP A 80 -6.30 -12.50 -7.74
CA ASP A 80 -5.21 -12.81 -6.81
C ASP A 80 -3.90 -12.09 -7.12
N SER A 81 -3.79 -11.40 -8.25
CA SER A 81 -2.66 -10.51 -8.50
C SER A 81 -3.01 -9.34 -9.40
N ILE A 82 -2.34 -8.22 -9.15
CA ILE A 82 -2.42 -7.01 -9.95
C ILE A 82 -1.04 -6.37 -10.04
N SER A 83 -0.64 -5.90 -11.22
CA SER A 83 0.64 -5.22 -11.41
C SER A 83 0.57 -4.15 -12.49
N ALA A 84 1.43 -3.14 -12.36
CA ALA A 84 1.58 -2.03 -13.30
C ALA A 84 2.92 -2.14 -14.03
N HIS A 85 2.90 -1.90 -15.35
CA HIS A 85 4.07 -1.94 -16.20
C HIS A 85 4.71 -0.56 -16.27
N ARG A 86 5.90 -0.42 -15.68
CA ARG A 86 6.69 0.81 -15.69
C ARG A 86 7.53 0.88 -16.94
N GLU A 87 7.48 2.01 -17.64
CA GLU A 87 8.36 2.32 -18.75
C GLU A 87 9.79 2.59 -18.22
N GLY A 88 10.79 1.98 -18.82
CA GLY A 88 12.19 2.14 -18.41
C GLY A 88 13.12 2.21 -19.63
N ASN A 89 14.29 2.85 -19.45
CA ASN A 89 15.35 2.90 -20.47
C ASN A 89 16.00 1.52 -20.62
N GLY A 90 15.33 0.62 -21.35
CA GLY A 90 15.84 -0.73 -21.64
C GLY A 90 15.51 -1.82 -20.60
N ASN A 91 14.96 -1.49 -19.46
CA ASN A 91 14.47 -2.43 -18.44
C ASN A 91 12.99 -2.14 -18.12
N GLU A 92 12.11 -2.72 -18.92
CA GLU A 92 10.68 -2.75 -18.62
C GLU A 92 10.46 -3.57 -17.35
N THR A 93 9.80 -2.98 -16.35
CA THR A 93 9.63 -3.62 -15.04
C THR A 93 8.16 -3.65 -14.66
N TRP A 94 7.68 -4.83 -14.30
CA TRP A 94 6.40 -4.99 -13.65
C TRP A 94 6.55 -4.67 -12.16
N VAL A 95 5.67 -3.80 -11.66
CA VAL A 95 5.56 -3.43 -10.26
C VAL A 95 4.30 -4.07 -9.72
N ASP A 96 4.44 -4.98 -8.76
CA ASP A 96 3.30 -5.62 -8.13
C ASP A 96 2.59 -4.63 -7.21
N LEU A 97 1.26 -4.68 -7.23
CA LEU A 97 0.39 -3.80 -6.44
C LEU A 97 -0.27 -4.60 -5.33
N THR A 98 -0.43 -3.97 -4.18
CA THR A 98 -1.06 -4.58 -3.00
C THR A 98 -2.57 -4.30 -3.04
N PHE A 99 -3.39 -5.30 -2.77
CA PHE A 99 -4.83 -5.08 -2.61
C PHE A 99 -5.13 -4.25 -1.36
N VAL A 100 -6.25 -3.54 -1.39
CA VAL A 100 -6.78 -2.85 -0.21
C VAL A 100 -6.89 -3.84 0.96
N ASN A 101 -6.59 -3.38 2.19
CA ASN A 101 -6.54 -4.21 3.41
C ASN A 101 -5.44 -5.30 3.40
N ASN A 102 -4.48 -5.24 2.47
CA ASN A 102 -3.34 -6.16 2.39
C ASN A 102 -3.74 -7.64 2.35
N VAL A 103 -4.84 -7.95 1.67
CA VAL A 103 -5.29 -9.33 1.43
C VAL A 103 -4.53 -9.96 0.26
N SER A 104 -4.49 -11.30 0.21
CA SER A 104 -3.82 -12.04 -0.87
C SER A 104 -4.67 -12.16 -2.13
N GLU A 105 -5.98 -12.04 -2.00
CA GLU A 105 -6.94 -12.10 -3.10
C GLU A 105 -8.20 -11.30 -2.75
N VAL A 106 -8.91 -10.84 -3.77
CA VAL A 106 -10.17 -10.11 -3.63
C VAL A 106 -11.26 -10.87 -4.37
N TYR A 107 -12.34 -11.21 -3.66
CA TYR A 107 -13.55 -11.81 -4.20
C TYR A 107 -14.69 -10.80 -4.18
N PHE A 108 -15.41 -10.68 -5.27
CA PHE A 108 -16.54 -9.76 -5.40
C PHE A 108 -17.51 -10.20 -6.49
N ASP A 109 -18.76 -9.75 -6.39
CA ASP A 109 -19.73 -9.83 -7.48
C ASP A 109 -19.54 -8.61 -8.39
N LEU A 110 -19.11 -8.86 -9.62
CA LEU A 110 -18.82 -7.80 -10.57
C LEU A 110 -20.08 -6.97 -10.90
N LEU A 111 -21.27 -7.62 -10.95
CA LEU A 111 -22.52 -6.90 -11.23
C LEU A 111 -22.97 -5.98 -10.10
N ALA A 112 -22.48 -6.20 -8.87
CA ALA A 112 -22.70 -5.28 -7.77
C ALA A 112 -21.92 -3.96 -7.92
N LEU A 113 -20.98 -3.90 -8.87
CA LEU A 113 -20.20 -2.70 -9.18
C LEU A 113 -20.79 -1.87 -10.32
N GLN A 114 -21.99 -2.21 -10.80
CA GLN A 114 -22.71 -1.41 -11.78
C GLN A 114 -22.96 -0.01 -11.18
N ASP A 115 -22.52 1.04 -11.89
CA ASP A 115 -22.61 2.44 -11.47
C ASP A 115 -21.90 2.77 -10.12
N VAL A 116 -21.10 1.83 -9.60
CA VAL A 116 -20.33 1.99 -8.36
C VAL A 116 -18.88 1.59 -8.62
N ALA A 117 -17.92 2.34 -8.08
CA ALA A 117 -16.53 1.98 -8.16
C ALA A 117 -16.01 1.52 -6.79
N MET A 118 -15.29 0.39 -6.76
CA MET A 118 -14.59 -0.09 -5.59
C MET A 118 -13.09 0.15 -5.69
N ASN A 119 -12.44 0.45 -4.58
CA ASN A 119 -10.98 0.49 -4.51
C ASN A 119 -10.44 -0.95 -4.51
N LEU A 120 -9.70 -1.32 -5.56
CA LEU A 120 -9.06 -2.62 -5.66
C LEU A 120 -7.65 -2.61 -5.06
N SER A 121 -6.88 -1.54 -5.30
CA SER A 121 -5.51 -1.37 -4.82
C SER A 121 -5.22 0.07 -4.45
N ILE A 122 -4.45 0.27 -3.37
CA ILE A 122 -3.83 1.54 -2.98
C ILE A 122 -2.39 1.23 -2.62
N THR A 123 -1.45 1.58 -3.49
CA THR A 123 -0.05 1.15 -3.36
C THR A 123 0.92 2.28 -3.62
N ALA A 124 1.93 2.42 -2.75
CA ALA A 124 3.06 3.31 -2.99
C ALA A 124 4.02 2.65 -3.98
N ILE A 125 4.24 3.29 -5.14
CA ILE A 125 5.07 2.76 -6.23
C ILE A 125 6.10 3.79 -6.68
N PRO A 126 7.20 3.37 -7.35
CA PRO A 126 8.21 4.27 -7.86
C PRO A 126 7.63 5.31 -8.83
N PRO A 127 8.10 6.58 -8.80
CA PRO A 127 7.69 7.59 -9.77
C PRO A 127 8.17 7.24 -11.17
N GLY A 128 7.43 7.70 -12.17
CA GLY A 128 7.73 7.50 -13.59
C GLY A 128 6.49 7.22 -14.42
N ASN A 129 6.70 6.91 -15.71
CA ASN A 129 5.64 6.60 -16.64
C ASN A 129 5.27 5.12 -16.61
N TYR A 130 3.99 4.86 -16.68
CA TYR A 130 3.41 3.52 -16.72
C TYR A 130 2.55 3.40 -17.97
N THR A 131 2.52 2.20 -18.57
CA THR A 131 1.88 2.00 -19.89
C THR A 131 0.81 0.92 -19.90
N MET A 132 0.70 0.13 -18.83
CA MET A 132 -0.21 -1.00 -18.79
C MET A 132 -0.50 -1.42 -17.35
N ILE A 133 -1.69 -1.96 -17.11
CA ILE A 133 -2.04 -2.70 -15.90
C ILE A 133 -2.43 -4.11 -16.32
N ARG A 134 -2.03 -5.11 -15.53
CA ARG A 134 -2.48 -6.49 -15.69
C ARG A 134 -3.04 -7.01 -14.37
N MET A 135 -4.03 -7.90 -14.49
CA MET A 135 -4.66 -8.60 -13.37
C MET A 135 -4.75 -10.07 -13.69
N HIS A 136 -4.54 -10.93 -12.70
CA HIS A 136 -4.80 -12.36 -12.83
C HIS A 136 -6.17 -12.67 -12.22
N ILE A 137 -7.07 -13.22 -13.04
CA ILE A 137 -8.38 -13.68 -12.60
C ILE A 137 -8.24 -15.18 -12.26
N LYS A 138 -8.26 -15.48 -10.97
CA LYS A 138 -8.10 -16.83 -10.44
C LYS A 138 -9.33 -17.70 -10.70
N THR A 139 -10.52 -17.14 -10.48
CA THR A 139 -11.80 -17.84 -10.71
C THR A 139 -12.87 -16.87 -11.18
N ALA A 140 -13.81 -17.38 -11.94
CA ALA A 140 -15.01 -16.66 -12.33
C ALA A 140 -16.21 -17.62 -12.34
N ASN A 141 -17.34 -17.20 -11.75
CA ASN A 141 -18.56 -17.99 -11.68
C ASN A 141 -19.77 -17.13 -12.03
N ALA A 142 -20.53 -17.56 -13.02
CA ALA A 142 -21.75 -16.87 -13.47
C ALA A 142 -23.00 -17.55 -12.91
N THR A 143 -23.96 -16.73 -12.45
CA THR A 143 -25.31 -17.17 -12.09
C THR A 143 -26.31 -16.57 -13.08
N TYR A 144 -27.11 -17.42 -13.70
CA TYR A 144 -28.14 -17.04 -14.68
C TYR A 144 -29.49 -16.78 -14.02
N ALA A 145 -30.40 -16.16 -14.75
CA ALA A 145 -31.75 -15.83 -14.28
C ALA A 145 -32.58 -17.05 -13.89
N ASP A 146 -32.29 -18.23 -14.43
CA ASP A 146 -32.92 -19.51 -14.09
C ASP A 146 -32.36 -20.17 -12.81
N GLY A 147 -31.38 -19.50 -12.15
CA GLY A 147 -30.72 -19.98 -10.94
C GLY A 147 -29.54 -20.93 -11.19
N ASN A 148 -29.30 -21.33 -12.45
CA ASN A 148 -28.14 -22.15 -12.77
C ASN A 148 -26.83 -21.40 -12.58
N THR A 149 -25.83 -22.09 -12.02
CA THR A 149 -24.48 -21.56 -11.87
C THR A 149 -23.50 -22.30 -12.77
N THR A 150 -22.50 -21.59 -13.26
CA THR A 150 -21.46 -22.16 -14.13
C THR A 150 -20.12 -21.54 -13.86
N ASP A 151 -19.11 -22.38 -13.67
CA ASP A 151 -17.72 -21.91 -13.65
C ASP A 151 -17.31 -21.52 -15.06
N LEU A 152 -16.69 -20.37 -15.16
CA LEU A 152 -16.21 -19.81 -16.42
C LEU A 152 -14.72 -20.09 -16.58
N ASP A 153 -14.34 -20.60 -17.74
CA ASP A 153 -12.94 -20.69 -18.15
C ASP A 153 -12.42 -19.29 -18.51
N VAL A 154 -11.29 -18.89 -17.90
CA VAL A 154 -10.60 -17.63 -18.20
C VAL A 154 -9.39 -17.97 -19.08
N PRO A 155 -9.47 -17.84 -20.42
CA PRO A 155 -8.45 -18.33 -21.34
C PRO A 155 -7.09 -17.64 -21.21
N SER A 156 -7.07 -16.45 -20.63
CA SER A 156 -5.85 -15.67 -20.38
C SER A 156 -5.55 -15.66 -18.90
N GLU A 157 -4.42 -16.20 -18.49
CA GLU A 157 -3.94 -16.11 -17.11
C GLU A 157 -3.89 -14.66 -16.61
N HIS A 158 -3.65 -13.71 -17.54
CA HIS A 158 -3.60 -12.29 -17.23
C HIS A 158 -4.47 -11.48 -18.19
N VAL A 159 -5.40 -10.74 -17.62
CA VAL A 159 -6.16 -9.71 -18.33
C VAL A 159 -5.37 -8.41 -18.28
N LYS A 160 -5.17 -7.77 -19.44
CA LYS A 160 -4.33 -6.57 -19.58
C LYS A 160 -5.15 -5.41 -20.11
N VAL A 161 -4.90 -4.21 -19.55
CA VAL A 161 -5.42 -2.96 -20.08
C VAL A 161 -4.27 -2.01 -20.37
N ILE A 162 -4.24 -1.49 -21.60
CA ILE A 162 -3.24 -0.51 -22.02
C ILE A 162 -3.75 0.86 -21.60
N ILE A 163 -2.99 1.54 -20.75
CA ILE A 163 -3.27 2.91 -20.31
C ILE A 163 -1.96 3.58 -19.94
N ARG A 164 -1.80 4.83 -20.36
CA ARG A 164 -0.63 5.65 -20.02
C ARG A 164 -0.95 6.59 -18.88
N PHE A 165 -0.14 6.56 -17.84
CA PHE A 165 -0.24 7.46 -16.70
C PHE A 165 1.14 7.71 -16.09
N GLU A 166 1.27 8.81 -15.37
CA GLU A 166 2.48 9.20 -14.66
C GLU A 166 2.26 9.10 -13.15
N ILE A 167 3.26 8.60 -12.46
CA ILE A 167 3.36 8.65 -10.99
C ILE A 167 4.39 9.71 -10.64
N VAL A 168 3.95 10.74 -9.93
CA VAL A 168 4.80 11.82 -9.44
C VAL A 168 5.22 11.53 -8.01
N ASN A 169 6.45 11.88 -7.64
CA ASN A 169 6.93 11.72 -6.27
C ASN A 169 6.06 12.49 -5.28
N GLY A 170 5.55 11.79 -4.27
CA GLY A 170 4.62 12.35 -3.26
C GLY A 170 3.23 12.67 -3.80
N GLY A 171 2.96 12.43 -5.09
CA GLY A 171 1.66 12.63 -5.71
C GLY A 171 0.75 11.39 -5.61
N GLU A 172 -0.50 11.58 -6.00
CA GLU A 172 -1.50 10.53 -6.10
C GLU A 172 -2.03 10.46 -7.54
N THR A 173 -2.19 9.24 -8.06
CA THR A 173 -2.77 8.99 -9.39
C THR A 173 -3.83 7.92 -9.25
N THR A 174 -5.05 8.20 -9.68
CA THR A 174 -6.18 7.26 -9.67
C THR A 174 -6.48 6.77 -11.07
N VAL A 175 -6.56 5.44 -11.23
CA VAL A 175 -6.96 4.79 -12.47
C VAL A 175 -8.24 4.01 -12.22
N LEU A 176 -9.30 4.37 -12.92
CA LEU A 176 -10.56 3.64 -12.96
C LEU A 176 -10.50 2.60 -14.09
N ILE A 177 -10.71 1.33 -13.76
CA ILE A 177 -10.83 0.23 -14.71
C ILE A 177 -12.30 -0.16 -14.79
N ASP A 178 -12.86 -0.07 -15.98
CA ASP A 178 -14.19 -0.53 -16.34
C ASP A 178 -14.05 -1.92 -16.98
N MET A 179 -14.58 -2.95 -16.28
CA MET A 179 -14.57 -4.33 -16.75
C MET A 179 -15.88 -4.60 -17.50
N GLN A 180 -15.88 -4.39 -18.80
CA GLN A 180 -17.04 -4.65 -19.64
C GLN A 180 -17.21 -6.15 -19.85
N THR A 181 -18.34 -6.68 -19.40
CA THR A 181 -18.67 -8.09 -19.48
C THR A 181 -19.57 -8.43 -20.67
N ASP A 182 -19.65 -7.56 -21.67
CA ASP A 182 -20.44 -7.76 -22.92
C ASP A 182 -20.13 -9.09 -23.61
N TRP A 183 -19.04 -9.74 -23.23
CA TRP A 183 -18.54 -11.00 -23.79
C TRP A 183 -18.55 -12.17 -22.81
N VAL A 184 -19.38 -12.14 -21.76
CA VAL A 184 -19.83 -13.41 -21.22
C VAL A 184 -20.66 -14.05 -22.32
N ALA A 185 -19.97 -14.67 -23.28
CA ALA A 185 -20.62 -15.42 -24.34
C ALA A 185 -21.39 -16.55 -23.64
N VAL A 186 -22.66 -16.28 -23.37
CA VAL A 186 -23.69 -17.21 -22.87
C VAL A 186 -23.89 -18.36 -23.88
N SER A 187 -23.14 -18.37 -24.97
CA SER A 187 -23.16 -19.42 -25.96
C SER A 187 -22.14 -20.49 -25.58
N HIS A 188 -22.61 -21.62 -25.05
CA HIS A 188 -21.99 -22.96 -25.06
C HIS A 188 -20.49 -23.09 -24.70
N SER A 189 -19.69 -22.01 -24.71
CA SER A 189 -18.23 -22.06 -24.53
C SER A 189 -17.73 -21.87 -23.09
N LYS A 190 -18.59 -21.45 -22.17
CA LYS A 190 -18.26 -21.22 -20.74
C LYS A 190 -16.96 -20.39 -20.53
N LYS A 191 -16.68 -19.44 -21.42
CA LYS A 191 -15.45 -18.64 -21.39
C LYS A 191 -15.74 -17.21 -21.00
N LEU A 192 -15.00 -16.69 -19.99
CA LEU A 192 -14.96 -15.29 -19.64
C LEU A 192 -13.86 -14.60 -20.45
N ARG A 193 -14.22 -13.60 -21.24
CA ARG A 193 -13.28 -12.74 -21.99
C ARG A 193 -13.61 -11.28 -21.68
N PRO A 194 -13.16 -10.76 -20.52
CA PRO A 194 -13.46 -9.38 -20.15
C PRO A 194 -12.78 -8.42 -21.11
N VAL A 195 -13.48 -7.39 -21.51
CA VAL A 195 -12.94 -6.23 -22.20
C VAL A 195 -12.71 -5.14 -21.18
N LEU A 196 -11.45 -4.78 -20.97
CA LEU A 196 -11.09 -3.74 -20.01
C LEU A 196 -10.94 -2.39 -20.71
N LYS A 197 -11.56 -1.37 -20.15
CA LYS A 197 -11.26 0.03 -20.43
C LYS A 197 -10.68 0.66 -19.18
N ALA A 198 -9.75 1.59 -19.33
CA ALA A 198 -9.20 2.30 -18.20
C ALA A 198 -9.15 3.79 -18.47
N THR A 199 -9.36 4.57 -17.42
CA THR A 199 -9.33 6.03 -17.45
C THR A 199 -8.57 6.55 -16.25
N VAL A 200 -7.66 7.50 -16.48
CA VAL A 200 -7.01 8.24 -15.39
C VAL A 200 -8.00 9.29 -14.89
N LEU A 201 -8.32 9.25 -13.61
CA LEU A 201 -9.20 10.25 -13.01
C LEU A 201 -8.39 11.51 -12.67
N PRO A 202 -8.97 12.72 -12.82
CA PRO A 202 -8.30 13.94 -12.40
C PRO A 202 -8.08 13.91 -10.88
N THR A 203 -6.89 14.31 -10.47
CA THR A 203 -6.60 14.61 -9.05
C THR A 203 -7.41 15.83 -8.64
N GLY A 204 -8.21 15.69 -7.60
CA GLY A 204 -9.02 16.77 -7.03
C GLY A 204 -8.17 17.85 -6.36
#